data_8df2996da823c6f6fd97e94798ff8c13
#
_entry.id   8df2996da823c6f6fd97e94798ff8c13
#
_cell.length_a   1.000
_cell.length_b   1.000
_cell.length_c   1.000
_cell.angle_alpha   90.00
_cell.angle_beta   90.00
_cell.angle_gamma   90.00
#
_symmetry.space_group_name_H-M   'P 1'
#
loop_
_entity.id
_entity.type
_entity.pdbx_description
1 polymer ?
#
loop_
_entity_poly.entity_id
_entity_poly.type
_entity_poly.pdbx_seq_one_letter_code
_entity_poly.pdbx_strand_id
1 'polypeptide(L)'
;MVTFYLWRMSAAAIISNWKKKEFKPVYWLEGDEDYFIDEIVEYAEKKILSASEAEFNQTIFYGKDANWTDIVNACRRYPMFAERQVVLLKEAQQMKDVEKLESYIENPLPSTILVVSYKGKTLDGRLKFSKTIKKKGEVFLSKKMYESQLPGWVNEYLQSNGFQIKPKALHLLIEHIGNDLSRIVNEIDKLSINIGSEKNITEDHIEKFIGISKEYNILNCKML
;
A
#
# COMPACT_ATOMS: atom_id res chain seq x y z
N MET A 1 15.60 -0.31 16.99
CA MET A 1 14.68 -1.46 16.87
C MET A 1 13.19 -1.10 16.96
N VAL A 2 12.80 0.05 17.52
CA VAL A 2 11.38 0.45 17.72
C VAL A 2 10.72 1.04 16.45
N THR A 3 11.47 1.65 15.55
CA THR A 3 10.91 2.36 14.38
C THR A 3 10.43 1.43 13.27
N PHE A 4 10.95 0.21 13.19
CA PHE A 4 10.64 -0.78 12.17
C PHE A 4 9.20 -1.33 12.28
N TYR A 5 8.73 -1.53 13.50
CA TYR A 5 7.38 -2.04 13.78
C TYR A 5 6.26 -1.02 13.52
N LEU A 6 6.56 0.28 13.60
CA LEU A 6 5.54 1.32 13.55
C LEU A 6 4.86 1.46 12.16
N TRP A 7 5.60 1.25 11.06
CA TRP A 7 5.08 1.46 9.69
C TRP A 7 4.19 0.33 9.20
N ARG A 8 4.63 -0.91 9.36
CA ARG A 8 3.83 -2.09 9.07
C ARG A 8 2.64 -2.20 10.02
N MET A 9 2.84 -1.84 11.27
CA MET A 9 1.74 -1.80 12.24
C MET A 9 0.65 -0.82 11.84
N SER A 10 0.96 0.29 11.16
CA SER A 10 -0.06 1.26 10.79
C SER A 10 -0.87 0.85 9.56
N ALA A 11 -0.26 0.30 8.49
CA ALA A 11 -1.02 -0.24 7.35
C ALA A 11 -1.84 -1.47 7.76
N ALA A 12 -1.19 -2.43 8.42
CA ALA A 12 -1.87 -3.61 8.98
C ALA A 12 -2.93 -3.24 10.02
N ALA A 13 -2.73 -2.16 10.80
CA ALA A 13 -3.71 -1.68 11.77
C ALA A 13 -4.96 -1.12 11.09
N ILE A 14 -4.80 -0.32 10.02
CA ILE A 14 -5.93 0.18 9.22
C ILE A 14 -6.73 -1.00 8.67
N ILE A 15 -6.06 -1.96 8.02
CA ILE A 15 -6.70 -3.15 7.45
C ILE A 15 -7.35 -4.00 8.55
N SER A 16 -6.71 -4.15 9.72
CA SER A 16 -7.27 -4.88 10.86
C SER A 16 -8.55 -4.23 11.40
N ASN A 17 -8.58 -2.89 11.50
CA ASN A 17 -9.77 -2.14 11.89
C ASN A 17 -10.90 -2.35 10.86
N TRP A 18 -10.58 -2.29 9.57
CA TRP A 18 -11.56 -2.55 8.51
C TRP A 18 -12.13 -3.97 8.55
N LYS A 19 -11.30 -4.97 8.87
CA LYS A 19 -11.78 -6.36 9.10
C LYS A 19 -12.76 -6.46 10.26
N LYS A 20 -12.64 -5.58 11.26
CA LYS A 20 -13.58 -5.45 12.39
C LYS A 20 -14.77 -4.54 12.09
N LYS A 21 -14.88 -4.03 10.86
CA LYS A 21 -15.89 -3.04 10.44
C LYS A 21 -15.79 -1.69 11.16
N GLU A 22 -14.62 -1.35 11.67
CA GLU A 22 -14.30 -0.07 12.29
C GLU A 22 -13.76 0.88 11.24
N PHE A 23 -14.56 1.85 10.79
CA PHE A 23 -14.19 2.75 9.70
C PHE A 23 -14.20 4.20 10.16
N LYS A 24 -13.21 4.96 9.68
CA LYS A 24 -13.26 6.42 9.66
C LYS A 24 -13.79 6.90 8.30
N PRO A 25 -14.41 8.09 8.24
CA PRO A 25 -14.99 8.59 6.99
C PRO A 25 -13.94 9.00 5.95
N VAL A 26 -12.71 9.29 6.36
CA VAL A 26 -11.63 9.74 5.48
C VAL A 26 -10.33 9.05 5.85
N TYR A 27 -9.64 8.50 4.85
CA TYR A 27 -8.28 7.98 4.93
C TYR A 27 -7.41 8.73 3.93
N TRP A 28 -6.37 9.38 4.43
CA TRP A 28 -5.37 10.07 3.62
C TRP A 28 -4.05 9.31 3.70
N LEU A 29 -3.66 8.70 2.59
CA LEU A 29 -2.48 7.85 2.50
C LEU A 29 -1.40 8.61 1.72
N GLU A 30 -0.31 8.98 2.38
CA GLU A 30 0.75 9.81 1.79
C GLU A 30 2.14 9.25 2.06
N GLY A 31 3.14 9.64 1.26
CA GLY A 31 4.55 9.33 1.48
C GLY A 31 5.25 8.70 0.28
N ASP A 32 6.50 8.27 0.52
CA ASP A 32 7.45 7.89 -0.53
C ASP A 32 7.50 6.37 -0.78
N GLU A 33 6.87 5.54 0.09
CA GLU A 33 6.79 4.09 -0.11
C GLU A 33 5.40 3.73 -0.62
N ASP A 34 5.32 3.49 -1.92
CA ASP A 34 4.06 3.24 -2.61
C ASP A 34 3.43 1.89 -2.24
N TYR A 35 4.25 0.89 -1.92
CA TYR A 35 3.78 -0.47 -1.64
C TYR A 35 2.69 -0.53 -0.55
N PHE A 36 2.92 0.11 0.60
CA PHE A 36 1.95 0.09 1.69
C PHE A 36 0.70 0.93 1.41
N ILE A 37 0.85 2.00 0.61
CA ILE A 37 -0.30 2.78 0.14
C ILE A 37 -1.17 1.92 -0.76
N ASP A 38 -0.56 1.21 -1.71
CA ASP A 38 -1.27 0.33 -2.65
C ASP A 38 -1.94 -0.84 -1.93
N GLU A 39 -1.29 -1.45 -0.93
CA GLU A 39 -1.88 -2.51 -0.11
C GLU A 39 -3.19 -2.06 0.56
N ILE A 40 -3.19 -0.85 1.15
CA ILE A 40 -4.40 -0.29 1.79
C ILE A 40 -5.47 0.02 0.74
N VAL A 41 -5.11 0.65 -0.37
CA VAL A 41 -6.05 1.00 -1.46
C VAL A 41 -6.65 -0.25 -2.09
N GLU A 42 -5.84 -1.27 -2.36
CA GLU A 42 -6.31 -2.53 -2.92
C GLU A 42 -7.29 -3.25 -1.97
N TYR A 43 -6.98 -3.23 -0.66
CA TYR A 43 -7.90 -3.78 0.34
C TYR A 43 -9.23 -3.01 0.34
N ALA A 44 -9.18 -1.67 0.29
CA ALA A 44 -10.38 -0.85 0.23
C ALA A 44 -11.23 -1.15 -1.01
N GLU A 45 -10.58 -1.33 -2.15
CA GLU A 45 -11.23 -1.61 -3.43
C GLU A 45 -11.88 -2.99 -3.49
N LYS A 46 -11.23 -4.01 -2.91
CA LYS A 46 -11.63 -5.41 -3.11
C LYS A 46 -12.32 -6.06 -1.92
N LYS A 47 -12.23 -5.47 -0.72
CA LYS A 47 -12.57 -6.19 0.53
C LYS A 47 -13.50 -5.43 1.48
N ILE A 48 -13.71 -4.13 1.32
CA ILE A 48 -14.64 -3.38 2.18
C ILE A 48 -16.08 -3.69 1.82
N LEU A 49 -16.38 -3.73 0.52
CA LEU A 49 -17.70 -4.06 -0.01
C LEU A 49 -17.70 -5.47 -0.61
N SER A 50 -18.81 -6.15 -0.57
CA SER A 50 -19.03 -7.36 -1.38
C SER A 50 -19.08 -7.00 -2.86
N ALA A 51 -18.92 -7.99 -3.75
CA ALA A 51 -18.95 -7.75 -5.19
C ALA A 51 -20.26 -7.09 -5.64
N SER A 52 -21.39 -7.54 -5.11
CA SER A 52 -22.71 -6.98 -5.43
C SER A 52 -22.92 -5.57 -4.90
N GLU A 53 -22.37 -5.25 -3.71
CA GLU A 53 -22.46 -3.89 -3.17
C GLU A 53 -21.55 -2.93 -3.93
N ALA A 54 -20.36 -3.39 -4.37
CA ALA A 54 -19.40 -2.56 -5.08
C ALA A 54 -19.93 -2.04 -6.42
N GLU A 55 -20.78 -2.79 -7.11
CA GLU A 55 -21.39 -2.37 -8.38
C GLU A 55 -22.13 -1.03 -8.26
N PHE A 56 -22.76 -0.76 -7.11
CA PHE A 56 -23.58 0.45 -6.89
C PHE A 56 -22.94 1.45 -5.92
N ASN A 57 -22.03 0.99 -5.07
CA ASN A 57 -21.53 1.78 -3.95
C ASN A 57 -20.01 2.03 -3.98
N GLN A 58 -19.35 1.67 -5.09
CA GLN A 58 -17.93 1.96 -5.27
C GLN A 58 -17.74 2.96 -6.41
N THR A 59 -16.93 3.99 -6.17
CA THR A 59 -16.54 4.95 -7.20
C THR A 59 -15.04 5.15 -7.13
N ILE A 60 -14.36 5.03 -8.28
CA ILE A 60 -12.91 5.18 -8.39
C ILE A 60 -12.61 6.39 -9.26
N PHE A 61 -11.81 7.30 -8.74
CA PHE A 61 -11.28 8.45 -9.46
C PHE A 61 -9.76 8.34 -9.56
N TYR A 62 -9.21 8.86 -10.66
CA TYR A 62 -7.76 9.00 -10.86
C TYR A 62 -7.41 10.48 -10.89
N GLY A 63 -6.41 10.90 -10.11
CA GLY A 63 -6.07 12.30 -9.90
C GLY A 63 -5.81 13.11 -11.17
N LYS A 64 -5.28 12.48 -12.22
CA LYS A 64 -5.02 13.12 -13.51
C LYS A 64 -6.29 13.67 -14.17
N ASP A 65 -7.39 12.89 -14.08
CA ASP A 65 -8.64 13.17 -14.80
C ASP A 65 -9.77 13.59 -13.84
N ALA A 66 -9.52 13.55 -12.54
CA ALA A 66 -10.53 13.82 -11.52
C ALA A 66 -10.80 15.31 -11.34
N ASN A 67 -12.07 15.64 -11.17
CA ASN A 67 -12.52 16.96 -10.71
C ASN A 67 -12.95 16.85 -9.23
N TRP A 68 -12.52 17.80 -8.41
CA TRP A 68 -12.88 17.81 -6.99
C TRP A 68 -14.40 17.86 -6.74
N THR A 69 -15.19 18.51 -7.61
CA THR A 69 -16.65 18.58 -7.49
C THR A 69 -17.30 17.23 -7.69
N ASP A 70 -16.78 16.41 -8.62
CA ASP A 70 -17.33 15.08 -8.90
C ASP A 70 -17.03 14.13 -7.74
N ILE A 71 -15.84 14.23 -7.15
CA ILE A 71 -15.46 13.46 -5.96
C ILE A 71 -16.37 13.85 -4.78
N VAL A 72 -16.54 15.15 -4.52
CA VAL A 72 -17.40 15.64 -3.43
C VAL A 72 -18.85 15.19 -3.65
N ASN A 73 -19.36 15.25 -4.88
CA ASN A 73 -20.71 14.80 -5.21
C ASN A 73 -20.83 13.28 -5.01
N ALA A 74 -19.85 12.48 -5.41
CA ALA A 74 -19.83 11.05 -5.17
C ALA A 74 -19.83 10.75 -3.66
N CYS A 75 -19.00 11.45 -2.89
CA CYS A 75 -18.91 11.27 -1.43
C CYS A 75 -20.20 11.66 -0.70
N ARG A 76 -21.03 12.54 -1.25
CA ARG A 76 -22.30 12.99 -0.67
C ARG A 76 -23.51 12.12 -1.03
N ARG A 77 -23.36 11.14 -1.89
CA ARG A 77 -24.43 10.18 -2.17
C ARG A 77 -24.63 9.28 -0.95
N TYR A 78 -25.86 8.77 -0.83
CA TYR A 78 -26.14 7.71 0.13
C TYR A 78 -25.97 6.35 -0.54
N PRO A 79 -25.46 5.34 0.20
CA PRO A 79 -25.30 3.99 -0.34
C PRO A 79 -26.66 3.40 -0.74
N MET A 80 -26.66 2.57 -1.80
CA MET A 80 -27.81 1.85 -2.30
C MET A 80 -27.73 0.39 -1.87
N PHE A 81 -28.73 -0.07 -1.10
CA PHE A 81 -28.79 -1.46 -0.62
C PHE A 81 -27.57 -1.93 0.19
N ALA A 82 -26.81 -1.01 0.76
CA ALA A 82 -25.62 -1.27 1.57
C ALA A 82 -25.55 -0.28 2.73
N GLU A 83 -24.80 -0.63 3.78
CA GLU A 83 -24.56 0.28 4.91
C GLU A 83 -23.61 1.42 4.55
N ARG A 84 -22.73 1.21 3.59
CA ARG A 84 -21.62 2.11 3.26
C ARG A 84 -21.34 2.16 1.76
N GLN A 85 -20.76 3.27 1.33
CA GLN A 85 -20.12 3.40 0.03
C GLN A 85 -18.62 3.66 0.19
N VAL A 86 -17.85 3.31 -0.83
CA VAL A 86 -16.40 3.53 -0.90
C VAL A 86 -16.08 4.43 -2.08
N VAL A 87 -15.41 5.53 -1.82
CA VAL A 87 -14.90 6.45 -2.85
C VAL A 87 -13.38 6.42 -2.79
N LEU A 88 -12.74 6.02 -3.90
CA LEU A 88 -11.30 5.94 -4.01
C LEU A 88 -10.80 7.07 -4.90
N LEU A 89 -9.87 7.88 -4.42
CA LEU A 89 -9.10 8.80 -5.24
C LEU A 89 -7.66 8.30 -5.33
N LYS A 90 -7.34 7.68 -6.47
CA LYS A 90 -6.00 7.19 -6.77
C LYS A 90 -5.15 8.28 -7.39
N GLU A 91 -3.84 8.31 -7.09
CA GLU A 91 -2.88 9.26 -7.65
C GLU A 91 -3.26 10.73 -7.42
N ALA A 92 -3.76 11.06 -6.23
CA ALA A 92 -4.23 12.40 -5.89
C ALA A 92 -3.15 13.49 -6.02
N GLN A 93 -1.85 13.13 -6.03
CA GLN A 93 -0.74 14.06 -6.29
C GLN A 93 -0.74 14.64 -7.70
N GLN A 94 -1.48 14.03 -8.64
CA GLN A 94 -1.66 14.53 -10.01
C GLN A 94 -2.88 15.45 -10.16
N MET A 95 -3.74 15.49 -9.15
CA MET A 95 -4.96 16.27 -9.16
C MET A 95 -4.66 17.75 -8.93
N LYS A 96 -5.28 18.60 -9.74
CA LYS A 96 -5.32 20.06 -9.49
C LYS A 96 -6.33 20.35 -8.37
N ASP A 97 -6.02 21.34 -7.54
CA ASP A 97 -6.95 21.83 -6.51
C ASP A 97 -7.43 20.75 -5.52
N VAL A 98 -6.56 19.77 -5.19
CA VAL A 98 -6.90 18.67 -4.27
C VAL A 98 -7.34 19.18 -2.89
N GLU A 99 -6.85 20.36 -2.50
CA GLU A 99 -7.23 21.02 -1.25
C GLU A 99 -8.70 21.45 -1.20
N LYS A 100 -9.38 21.58 -2.34
CA LYS A 100 -10.83 21.86 -2.39
C LYS A 100 -11.70 20.73 -1.87
N LEU A 101 -11.13 19.53 -1.72
CA LEU A 101 -11.79 18.43 -1.01
C LEU A 101 -12.05 18.75 0.48
N GLU A 102 -11.42 19.82 1.01
CA GLU A 102 -11.70 20.30 2.38
C GLU A 102 -13.19 20.56 2.60
N SER A 103 -13.90 21.05 1.59
CA SER A 103 -15.33 21.31 1.63
C SER A 103 -16.20 20.09 1.99
N TYR A 104 -15.71 18.89 1.69
CA TYR A 104 -16.34 17.62 2.11
C TYR A 104 -15.75 17.14 3.44
N ILE A 105 -14.41 17.19 3.58
CA ILE A 105 -13.69 16.63 4.73
C ILE A 105 -14.05 17.35 6.04
N GLU A 106 -14.46 18.62 5.99
CA GLU A 106 -14.96 19.35 7.18
C GLU A 106 -16.19 18.67 7.82
N ASN A 107 -17.09 18.12 6.99
CA ASN A 107 -18.31 17.44 7.42
C ASN A 107 -18.58 16.19 6.58
N PRO A 108 -17.73 15.13 6.75
CA PRO A 108 -17.87 13.93 5.97
C PRO A 108 -19.09 13.10 6.40
N LEU A 109 -19.70 12.40 5.43
CA LEU A 109 -20.81 11.48 5.74
C LEU A 109 -20.26 10.20 6.40
N PRO A 110 -20.85 9.76 7.52
CA PRO A 110 -20.43 8.52 8.20
C PRO A 110 -20.63 7.25 7.35
N SER A 111 -21.56 7.28 6.39
CA SER A 111 -21.82 6.17 5.48
C SER A 111 -20.85 6.12 4.29
N THR A 112 -19.96 7.10 4.14
CA THR A 112 -18.97 7.15 3.07
C THR A 112 -17.58 6.92 3.62
N ILE A 113 -16.81 6.06 2.96
CA ILE A 113 -15.38 5.85 3.23
C ILE A 113 -14.62 6.45 2.04
N LEU A 114 -14.04 7.63 2.23
CA LEU A 114 -13.15 8.26 1.24
C LEU A 114 -11.71 7.82 1.52
N VAL A 115 -11.09 7.15 0.55
CA VAL A 115 -9.67 6.75 0.60
C VAL A 115 -8.91 7.49 -0.48
N VAL A 116 -7.90 8.25 -0.08
CA VAL A 116 -7.09 9.08 -0.96
C VAL A 116 -5.65 8.58 -0.95
N SER A 117 -5.12 8.17 -2.10
CA SER A 117 -3.69 7.89 -2.26
C SER A 117 -2.95 9.10 -2.83
N TYR A 118 -1.96 9.58 -2.07
CA TYR A 118 -1.15 10.76 -2.38
C TYR A 118 0.34 10.36 -2.34
N LYS A 119 0.83 9.79 -3.44
CA LYS A 119 2.14 9.13 -3.53
C LYS A 119 3.29 10.11 -3.81
N GLY A 120 4.49 9.76 -3.32
CA GLY A 120 5.72 10.52 -3.56
C GLY A 120 5.73 11.93 -2.97
N LYS A 121 4.73 12.28 -2.18
CA LYS A 121 4.56 13.59 -1.56
C LYS A 121 3.90 13.48 -0.20
N THR A 122 4.01 14.54 0.58
CA THR A 122 3.28 14.72 1.84
C THR A 122 2.62 16.09 1.85
N LEU A 123 1.50 16.20 2.52
CA LEU A 123 0.85 17.49 2.73
C LEU A 123 1.66 18.38 3.67
N ASP A 124 1.74 19.68 3.36
CA ASP A 124 2.28 20.62 4.32
C ASP A 124 1.39 20.70 5.57
N GLY A 125 1.91 20.24 6.69
CA GLY A 125 1.18 20.19 7.97
C GLY A 125 0.75 21.54 8.53
N ARG A 126 1.26 22.67 7.97
CA ARG A 126 0.87 24.05 8.33
C ARG A 126 -0.47 24.44 7.71
N LEU A 127 -0.84 23.83 6.59
CA LEU A 127 -2.07 24.16 5.87
C LEU A 127 -3.32 23.77 6.66
N LYS A 128 -4.37 24.56 6.53
CA LYS A 128 -5.69 24.28 7.13
C LYS A 128 -6.19 22.91 6.68
N PHE A 129 -6.08 22.62 5.40
CA PHE A 129 -6.46 21.33 4.80
C PHE A 129 -5.86 20.13 5.52
N SER A 130 -4.53 20.13 5.76
CA SER A 130 -3.85 19.06 6.49
C SER A 130 -4.36 18.89 7.92
N LYS A 131 -4.63 20.01 8.61
CA LYS A 131 -5.17 20.01 9.98
C LYS A 131 -6.59 19.44 10.00
N THR A 132 -7.40 19.78 9.00
CA THR A 132 -8.77 19.29 8.85
C THR A 132 -8.77 17.77 8.63
N ILE A 133 -7.92 17.24 7.75
CA ILE A 133 -7.79 15.79 7.53
C ILE A 133 -7.39 15.07 8.81
N LYS A 134 -6.37 15.55 9.53
CA LYS A 134 -5.91 14.96 10.80
C LYS A 134 -6.99 14.93 11.88
N LYS A 135 -7.87 15.94 11.88
CA LYS A 135 -8.97 16.03 12.85
C LYS A 135 -10.15 15.12 12.51
N LYS A 136 -10.45 14.92 11.24
CA LYS A 136 -11.68 14.27 10.77
C LYS A 136 -11.47 12.86 10.21
N GLY A 137 -10.23 12.50 9.88
CA GLY A 137 -9.89 11.24 9.25
C GLY A 137 -8.72 10.53 9.91
N GLU A 138 -8.15 9.60 9.16
CA GLU A 138 -6.88 8.91 9.45
C GLU A 138 -5.85 9.34 8.43
N VAL A 139 -4.66 9.72 8.90
CA VAL A 139 -3.51 10.00 8.05
C VAL A 139 -2.51 8.86 8.20
N PHE A 140 -2.23 8.20 7.10
CA PHE A 140 -1.18 7.20 7.00
C PHE A 140 0.01 7.79 6.25
N LEU A 141 1.16 7.88 6.90
CA LEU A 141 2.40 8.34 6.29
C LEU A 141 3.29 7.13 5.98
N SER A 142 3.45 6.80 4.71
CA SER A 142 4.30 5.73 4.21
C SER A 142 5.69 6.26 3.90
N LYS A 143 6.70 5.82 4.67
CA LYS A 143 8.10 6.21 4.44
C LYS A 143 8.86 5.09 3.79
N LYS A 144 9.79 5.46 2.92
CA LYS A 144 10.69 4.51 2.28
C LYS A 144 11.50 3.72 3.31
N MET A 145 11.59 2.42 3.08
CA MET A 145 12.32 1.51 3.94
C MET A 145 13.83 1.65 3.70
N TYR A 146 14.62 1.63 4.78
CA TYR A 146 16.08 1.59 4.65
C TYR A 146 16.55 0.19 4.24
N GLU A 147 17.63 0.11 3.46
CA GLU A 147 18.19 -1.17 3.00
C GLU A 147 18.48 -2.15 4.14
N SER A 148 18.96 -1.66 5.29
CA SER A 148 19.22 -2.49 6.47
C SER A 148 17.95 -3.14 7.07
N GLN A 149 16.78 -2.68 6.68
CA GLN A 149 15.49 -3.18 7.16
C GLN A 149 14.88 -4.22 6.23
N LEU A 150 15.29 -4.23 4.97
CA LEU A 150 14.74 -5.13 3.94
C LEU A 150 14.83 -6.62 4.31
N PRO A 151 15.98 -7.14 4.81
CA PRO A 151 16.08 -8.56 5.14
C PRO A 151 15.04 -9.01 6.16
N GLY A 152 14.81 -8.19 7.19
CA GLY A 152 13.81 -8.47 8.22
C GLY A 152 12.40 -8.47 7.63
N TRP A 153 12.07 -7.45 6.82
CA TRP A 153 10.75 -7.33 6.20
C TRP A 153 10.46 -8.47 5.21
N VAL A 154 11.42 -8.83 4.35
CA VAL A 154 11.26 -9.94 3.39
C VAL A 154 11.04 -11.27 4.13
N ASN A 155 11.81 -11.53 5.19
CA ASN A 155 11.62 -12.73 6.01
C ASN A 155 10.21 -12.79 6.60
N GLU A 156 9.72 -11.69 7.18
CA GLU A 156 8.38 -11.65 7.75
C GLU A 156 7.29 -11.79 6.68
N TYR A 157 7.47 -11.18 5.51
CA TYR A 157 6.55 -11.33 4.38
C TYR A 157 6.45 -12.80 3.95
N LEU A 158 7.60 -13.46 3.75
CA LEU A 158 7.65 -14.88 3.39
C LEU A 158 7.01 -15.78 4.45
N GLN A 159 7.34 -15.57 5.74
CA GLN A 159 6.75 -16.34 6.83
C GLN A 159 5.23 -16.18 6.90
N SER A 160 4.70 -14.97 6.69
CA SER A 160 3.25 -14.72 6.66
C SER A 160 2.54 -15.44 5.51
N ASN A 161 3.27 -15.77 4.44
CA ASN A 161 2.80 -16.55 3.29
C ASN A 161 3.16 -18.06 3.38
N GLY A 162 3.72 -18.50 4.51
CA GLY A 162 4.05 -19.90 4.77
C GLY A 162 5.35 -20.38 4.11
N PHE A 163 6.24 -19.47 3.74
CA PHE A 163 7.55 -19.74 3.16
C PHE A 163 8.69 -19.40 4.12
N GLN A 164 9.83 -20.04 3.90
CA GLN A 164 11.11 -19.76 4.55
C GLN A 164 12.15 -19.48 3.46
N ILE A 165 13.17 -18.70 3.78
CA ILE A 165 14.28 -18.39 2.86
C ILE A 165 15.62 -18.56 3.56
N LYS A 166 16.59 -19.17 2.87
CA LYS A 166 17.95 -19.27 3.39
C LYS A 166 18.63 -17.90 3.38
N PRO A 167 19.52 -17.61 4.36
CA PRO A 167 20.17 -16.29 4.46
C PRO A 167 20.91 -15.85 3.19
N LYS A 168 21.58 -16.76 2.49
CA LYS A 168 22.26 -16.47 1.22
C LYS A 168 21.28 -16.15 0.10
N ALA A 169 20.18 -16.92 -0.01
CA ALA A 169 19.14 -16.66 -1.00
C ALA A 169 18.44 -15.29 -0.77
N LEU A 170 18.21 -14.93 0.50
CA LEU A 170 17.69 -13.62 0.87
C LEU A 170 18.61 -12.48 0.44
N HIS A 171 19.93 -12.65 0.67
CA HIS A 171 20.91 -11.66 0.27
C HIS A 171 20.93 -11.47 -1.25
N LEU A 172 20.97 -12.59 -2.02
CA LEU A 172 20.91 -12.57 -3.48
C LEU A 172 19.65 -11.89 -4.00
N LEU A 173 18.49 -12.18 -3.40
CA LEU A 173 17.22 -11.57 -3.78
C LEU A 173 17.27 -10.04 -3.63
N ILE A 174 17.72 -9.55 -2.47
CA ILE A 174 17.79 -8.12 -2.18
C ILE A 174 18.84 -7.41 -3.03
N GLU A 175 20.02 -8.02 -3.21
CA GLU A 175 21.09 -7.47 -4.03
C GLU A 175 20.66 -7.30 -5.49
N HIS A 176 19.88 -8.25 -6.00
CA HIS A 176 19.40 -8.22 -7.38
C HIS A 176 18.26 -7.23 -7.63
N ILE A 177 17.32 -7.14 -6.71
CA ILE A 177 16.10 -6.32 -6.89
C ILE A 177 16.28 -4.90 -6.35
N GLY A 178 17.11 -4.74 -5.32
CA GLY A 178 17.24 -3.49 -4.58
C GLY A 178 16.12 -3.30 -3.56
N ASN A 179 15.75 -2.04 -3.29
CA ASN A 179 14.80 -1.65 -2.24
C ASN A 179 13.38 -1.37 -2.75
N ASP A 180 12.99 -1.90 -3.89
CA ASP A 180 11.64 -1.81 -4.43
C ASP A 180 10.78 -2.94 -3.86
N LEU A 181 9.94 -2.62 -2.87
CA LEU A 181 9.10 -3.60 -2.17
C LEU A 181 8.09 -4.27 -3.10
N SER A 182 7.49 -3.50 -4.01
CA SER A 182 6.51 -4.03 -4.97
C SER A 182 7.16 -5.05 -5.90
N ARG A 183 8.37 -4.77 -6.36
CA ARG A 183 9.14 -5.69 -7.20
C ARG A 183 9.57 -6.93 -6.41
N ILE A 184 10.03 -6.77 -5.17
CA ILE A 184 10.38 -7.90 -4.29
C ILE A 184 9.19 -8.83 -4.11
N VAL A 185 8.01 -8.30 -3.81
CA VAL A 185 6.77 -9.08 -3.63
C VAL A 185 6.41 -9.81 -4.91
N ASN A 186 6.41 -9.12 -6.05
CA ASN A 186 6.11 -9.74 -7.34
C ASN A 186 7.06 -10.91 -7.67
N GLU A 187 8.36 -10.78 -7.38
CA GLU A 187 9.30 -11.88 -7.60
C GLU A 187 9.10 -13.02 -6.61
N ILE A 188 8.77 -12.73 -5.35
CA ILE A 188 8.41 -13.76 -4.36
C ILE A 188 7.14 -14.51 -4.78
N ASP A 189 6.13 -13.83 -5.29
CA ASP A 189 4.88 -14.45 -5.73
C ASP A 189 5.12 -15.38 -6.93
N LYS A 190 5.93 -14.95 -7.91
CA LYS A 190 6.38 -15.80 -9.02
C LYS A 190 7.15 -17.02 -8.52
N LEU A 191 8.07 -16.83 -7.57
CA LEU A 191 8.81 -17.94 -6.96
C LEU A 191 7.85 -18.92 -6.29
N SER A 192 6.89 -18.45 -5.52
CA SER A 192 5.94 -19.30 -4.78
C SER A 192 5.12 -20.19 -5.71
N ILE A 193 4.75 -19.70 -6.88
CA ILE A 193 4.05 -20.46 -7.92
C ILE A 193 4.98 -21.55 -8.50
N ASN A 194 6.23 -21.20 -8.78
CA ASN A 194 7.16 -22.08 -9.49
C ASN A 194 7.75 -23.21 -8.61
N ILE A 195 7.93 -22.98 -7.30
CA ILE A 195 8.45 -23.98 -6.37
C ILE A 195 7.35 -24.91 -5.82
N GLY A 196 6.08 -24.62 -6.08
CA GLY A 196 4.93 -25.48 -5.76
C GLY A 196 4.80 -25.79 -4.29
N SER A 197 4.92 -27.06 -3.92
CA SER A 197 4.78 -27.54 -2.52
C SER A 197 6.02 -27.28 -1.66
N GLU A 198 7.15 -26.91 -2.25
CA GLU A 198 8.36 -26.61 -1.52
C GLU A 198 8.21 -25.28 -0.78
N LYS A 199 8.54 -25.27 0.51
CA LYS A 199 8.36 -24.09 1.39
C LYS A 199 9.67 -23.37 1.71
N ASN A 200 10.80 -23.95 1.30
CA ASN A 200 12.13 -23.38 1.53
C ASN A 200 12.71 -22.80 0.25
N ILE A 201 12.90 -21.47 0.21
CA ILE A 201 13.54 -20.78 -0.89
C ILE A 201 15.07 -20.89 -0.73
N THR A 202 15.73 -21.39 -1.77
CA THR A 202 17.17 -21.60 -1.83
C THR A 202 17.80 -20.70 -2.87
N GLU A 203 19.14 -20.64 -2.90
CA GLU A 203 19.91 -19.90 -3.89
C GLU A 203 19.62 -20.39 -5.33
N ASP A 204 19.47 -21.70 -5.51
CA ASP A 204 19.15 -22.29 -6.82
C ASP A 204 17.78 -21.83 -7.34
N HIS A 205 16.80 -21.61 -6.44
CA HIS A 205 15.51 -21.04 -6.82
C HIS A 205 15.63 -19.60 -7.28
N ILE A 206 16.43 -18.78 -6.58
CA ILE A 206 16.68 -17.39 -6.98
C ILE A 206 17.38 -17.32 -8.34
N GLU A 207 18.45 -18.10 -8.52
CA GLU A 207 19.18 -18.17 -9.79
C GLU A 207 18.29 -18.62 -10.96
N LYS A 208 17.49 -19.66 -10.75
CA LYS A 208 16.66 -20.25 -11.80
C LYS A 208 15.48 -19.41 -12.21
N PHE A 209 14.79 -18.77 -11.25
CA PHE A 209 13.50 -18.14 -11.49
C PHE A 209 13.56 -16.60 -11.53
N ILE A 210 14.59 -15.98 -10.94
CA ILE A 210 14.79 -14.52 -10.99
C ILE A 210 15.85 -14.13 -12.03
N GLY A 211 16.59 -15.11 -12.58
CA GLY A 211 17.51 -14.89 -13.70
C GLY A 211 18.87 -14.30 -13.29
N ILE A 212 19.34 -14.60 -12.08
CA ILE A 212 20.68 -14.21 -11.62
C ILE A 212 21.67 -15.21 -12.18
N SER A 213 22.50 -14.78 -13.13
CA SER A 213 23.58 -15.62 -13.68
C SER A 213 24.71 -15.76 -12.65
N LYS A 214 25.25 -16.98 -12.52
CA LYS A 214 26.44 -17.27 -11.66
C LYS A 214 27.68 -16.43 -12.02
N GLU A 215 27.72 -15.86 -13.21
CA GLU A 215 28.84 -15.05 -13.69
C GLU A 215 29.00 -13.70 -12.95
N TYR A 216 27.91 -13.16 -12.36
CA TYR A 216 28.00 -11.90 -11.62
C TYR A 216 28.75 -12.02 -10.28
N ASN A 217 28.78 -13.20 -9.66
CA ASN A 217 29.46 -13.43 -8.38
C ASN A 217 30.99 -13.49 -8.49
N ILE A 218 31.53 -13.73 -9.66
CA ILE A 218 33.00 -13.86 -9.84
C ILE A 218 33.69 -12.50 -9.93
N LEU A 219 32.99 -11.48 -10.38
CA LEU A 219 33.55 -10.13 -10.52
C LEU A 219 33.63 -9.35 -9.19
N ASN A 220 32.71 -9.59 -8.26
CA ASN A 220 32.73 -8.91 -6.96
C ASN A 220 33.71 -9.52 -5.93
N CYS A 221 34.17 -10.76 -6.12
CA CYS A 221 35.20 -11.36 -5.28
C CYS A 221 36.66 -10.96 -5.64
N LYS A 222 36.87 -10.14 -6.68
CA LYS A 222 38.22 -9.72 -7.11
C LYS A 222 38.58 -8.28 -6.74
N MET A 223 37.73 -7.58 -5.96
CA MET A 223 38.01 -6.23 -5.46
C MET A 223 37.92 -6.15 -3.91
N LEU A 224 38.60 -7.05 -3.21
CA LEU A 224 39.00 -6.92 -1.81
C LEU A 224 40.43 -7.34 -1.67
#